data_d1316842130da2966fe6d1695bd42af1
#
_entry.id   d1316842130da2966fe6d1695bd42af1
#
_cell.length_a   1.000
_cell.length_b   1.000
_cell.length_c   1.000
_cell.angle_alpha   90.00
_cell.angle_beta   90.00
_cell.angle_gamma   90.00
#
_symmetry.space_group_name_H-M   'P 1'
#
loop_
_entity.id
_entity.type
_entity.pdbx_description
1 polymer ?
#
loop_
_entity_poly.entity_id
_entity_poly.type
_entity_poly.pdbx_seq_one_letter_code
_entity_poly.pdbx_strand_id
1 'polypeptide(L)'
;SEGKDQRGILPAAVDLTTDLHSMGQFIQDGARIMFETVINVEESPVEILLNKEDVDTDGMNYLAGKSVDFVNKSAMNGTILAHTDGNVPNLMVKVPEQNEFYLGELFYFFEFACGVSGYILGINPFNQPGVESYKKNMFALLGKPGFEAQREELLKRL
;
A
#
# COMPACT_ATOMS: atom_id res chain seq x y z
N SER A 1 7.04 -3.67 -7.19
CA SER A 1 8.01 -3.52 -8.28
C SER A 1 9.20 -4.45 -8.10
N GLU A 2 9.73 -5.00 -9.18
CA GLU A 2 10.85 -5.95 -9.15
C GLU A 2 12.21 -5.30 -8.85
N GLY A 3 12.33 -3.98 -8.97
CA GLY A 3 13.57 -3.25 -8.67
C GLY A 3 14.79 -3.62 -9.53
N LYS A 4 14.59 -4.21 -10.71
CA LYS A 4 15.67 -4.60 -11.61
C LYS A 4 16.36 -3.39 -12.22
N ASP A 5 17.64 -3.51 -12.48
CA ASP A 5 18.47 -2.43 -13.05
C ASP A 5 18.38 -1.12 -12.23
N GLN A 6 18.16 -1.24 -10.93
CA GLN A 6 17.94 -0.11 -10.01
C GLN A 6 16.76 0.78 -10.41
N ARG A 7 15.78 0.19 -11.11
CA ARG A 7 14.53 0.84 -11.53
C ARG A 7 13.37 0.27 -10.75
N GLY A 8 12.25 0.97 -10.81
CA GLY A 8 11.00 0.51 -10.26
C GLY A 8 10.47 1.39 -9.15
N ILE A 9 9.25 1.09 -8.73
CA ILE A 9 8.52 1.78 -7.69
C ILE A 9 8.46 0.85 -6.48
N LEU A 10 8.79 1.33 -5.30
CA LEU A 10 8.59 0.61 -4.06
C LEU A 10 7.16 0.87 -3.57
N PRO A 11 6.24 -0.10 -3.71
CA PRO A 11 4.90 0.06 -3.17
C PRO A 11 4.92 -0.09 -1.65
N ALA A 12 4.13 0.74 -0.97
CA ALA A 12 3.83 0.63 0.44
C ALA A 12 2.32 0.79 0.62
N ALA A 13 1.77 0.22 1.67
CA ALA A 13 0.38 0.38 2.04
C ALA A 13 0.27 1.20 3.32
N VAL A 14 -0.71 2.08 3.36
CA VAL A 14 -1.10 2.84 4.55
C VAL A 14 -2.61 2.73 4.72
N ASP A 15 -3.05 2.63 5.95
CA ASP A 15 -4.47 2.60 6.32
C ASP A 15 -4.85 3.92 6.98
N LEU A 16 -5.41 4.80 6.19
CA LEU A 16 -5.90 6.09 6.68
C LEU A 16 -7.39 5.93 7.07
N THR A 17 -7.83 6.44 8.23
CA THR A 17 -7.23 7.48 9.09
C THR A 17 -6.22 6.97 10.15
N THR A 18 -6.09 5.67 10.35
CA THR A 18 -5.22 5.07 11.38
C THR A 18 -3.78 5.58 11.28
N ASP A 19 -3.22 5.58 10.09
CA ASP A 19 -1.82 5.94 9.83
C ASP A 19 -1.58 7.44 9.58
N LEU A 20 -2.58 8.31 9.80
CA LEU A 20 -2.40 9.76 9.60
C LEU A 20 -1.32 10.34 10.51
N HIS A 21 -1.21 9.87 11.75
CA HIS A 21 -0.20 10.33 12.72
C HIS A 21 1.15 9.62 12.59
N SER A 22 1.26 8.60 11.77
CA SER A 22 2.52 7.92 11.47
C SER A 22 3.06 8.30 10.10
N MET A 23 2.37 7.90 9.04
CA MET A 23 2.80 8.13 7.65
C MET A 23 2.19 9.39 7.03
N GLY A 24 1.00 9.82 7.49
CA GLY A 24 0.30 10.96 6.91
C GLY A 24 1.10 12.26 6.99
N GLN A 25 1.79 12.52 8.09
CA GLN A 25 2.67 13.68 8.23
C GLN A 25 3.81 13.66 7.19
N PHE A 26 4.43 12.48 6.96
CA PHE A 26 5.48 12.36 5.95
C PHE A 26 4.94 12.51 4.53
N ILE A 27 3.75 12.00 4.25
CA ILE A 27 3.09 12.17 2.96
C ILE A 27 2.80 13.64 2.73
N GLN A 28 2.24 14.35 3.73
CA GLN A 28 1.85 15.75 3.64
C GLN A 28 3.04 16.71 3.48
N ASP A 29 4.09 16.56 4.29
CA ASP A 29 5.19 17.53 4.41
C ASP A 29 6.58 16.96 4.11
N GLY A 30 6.71 15.65 3.86
CA GLY A 30 7.99 15.00 3.56
C GLY A 30 8.49 15.20 2.13
N ALA A 31 9.44 14.39 1.71
CA ALA A 31 10.00 14.44 0.36
C ALA A 31 8.97 14.11 -0.72
N ARG A 32 8.94 14.90 -1.80
CA ARG A 32 8.02 14.72 -2.94
C ARG A 32 8.53 13.65 -3.92
N ILE A 33 8.57 12.40 -3.45
CA ILE A 33 9.10 11.24 -4.20
C ILE A 33 8.06 10.14 -4.41
N MET A 34 6.81 10.40 -4.05
CA MET A 34 5.73 9.41 -4.08
C MET A 34 4.47 9.97 -4.73
N PHE A 35 3.57 9.10 -5.08
CA PHE A 35 2.17 9.35 -5.40
C PHE A 35 1.31 8.35 -4.65
N GLU A 36 0.04 8.64 -4.51
CA GLU A 36 -0.92 7.76 -3.84
C GLU A 36 -1.89 7.14 -4.82
N THR A 37 -2.31 5.91 -4.53
CA THR A 37 -3.47 5.28 -5.15
C THR A 37 -4.45 4.95 -4.05
N VAL A 38 -5.53 5.71 -4.00
CA VAL A 38 -6.61 5.53 -3.01
C VAL A 38 -7.57 4.48 -3.51
N ILE A 39 -7.84 3.46 -2.71
CA ILE A 39 -8.86 2.45 -2.98
C ILE A 39 -10.13 2.86 -2.25
N ASN A 40 -11.18 3.15 -3.00
CA ASN A 40 -12.48 3.55 -2.46
C ASN A 40 -13.54 2.49 -2.79
N VAL A 41 -14.15 1.90 -1.77
CA VAL A 41 -15.34 1.06 -1.93
C VAL A 41 -16.57 1.98 -1.96
N GLU A 42 -17.30 1.97 -3.10
CA GLU A 42 -18.37 2.94 -3.33
C GLU A 42 -19.61 2.65 -2.47
N GLU A 43 -19.96 1.37 -2.28
CA GLU A 43 -21.10 0.95 -1.47
C GLU A 43 -20.65 0.14 -0.26
N SER A 44 -21.02 0.61 0.92
CA SER A 44 -20.79 -0.14 2.17
C SER A 44 -21.80 -1.29 2.26
N PRO A 45 -21.38 -2.52 2.63
CA PRO A 45 -22.30 -3.66 2.74
C PRO A 45 -23.29 -3.53 3.91
N VAL A 46 -22.99 -2.66 4.87
CA VAL A 46 -23.83 -2.42 6.04
C VAL A 46 -23.88 -0.93 6.34
N GLU A 47 -25.06 -0.41 6.57
CA GLU A 47 -25.25 0.95 7.07
C GLU A 47 -25.22 0.95 8.60
N ILE A 48 -24.28 1.70 9.18
CA ILE A 48 -24.19 1.93 10.62
C ILE A 48 -24.37 3.43 10.84
N LEU A 49 -25.42 3.82 11.53
CA LEU A 49 -25.70 5.22 11.85
C LEU A 49 -25.12 5.57 13.24
N LEU A 50 -24.58 6.77 13.33
CA LEU A 50 -24.10 7.34 14.60
C LEU A 50 -25.27 7.88 15.39
N ASN A 51 -25.35 7.53 16.64
CA ASN A 51 -26.39 8.01 17.55
C ASN A 51 -25.97 9.32 18.21
N LYS A 52 -26.98 10.08 18.65
CA LYS A 52 -26.76 11.25 19.51
C LYS A 52 -26.65 10.78 20.96
N GLU A 53 -25.65 11.25 21.67
CA GLU A 53 -25.48 11.04 23.09
C GLU A 53 -26.18 12.15 23.88
N ASP A 54 -26.70 11.82 25.07
CA ASP A 54 -27.37 12.81 25.96
C ASP A 54 -26.41 13.91 26.41
N VAL A 55 -25.15 13.57 26.62
CA VAL A 55 -24.09 14.48 27.01
C VAL A 55 -22.97 14.41 25.98
N ASP A 56 -22.69 15.49 25.29
CA ASP A 56 -21.69 15.60 24.22
C ASP A 56 -20.26 15.74 24.81
N THR A 57 -19.78 14.70 25.50
CA THR A 57 -18.50 14.72 26.21
C THR A 57 -17.28 14.76 25.27
N ASP A 58 -17.41 14.20 24.08
CA ASP A 58 -16.36 14.12 23.05
C ASP A 58 -16.55 15.17 21.92
N GLY A 59 -17.62 15.93 21.94
CA GLY A 59 -17.96 16.92 20.93
C GLY A 59 -18.41 16.32 19.60
N MET A 60 -18.81 15.03 19.55
CA MET A 60 -19.12 14.32 18.30
C MET A 60 -20.60 14.29 17.94
N ASN A 61 -21.49 14.90 18.75
CA ASN A 61 -22.92 14.90 18.45
C ASN A 61 -23.32 15.57 17.12
N TYR A 62 -22.43 16.34 16.50
CA TYR A 62 -22.63 16.86 15.14
C TYR A 62 -22.62 15.78 14.05
N LEU A 63 -22.14 14.58 14.38
CA LEU A 63 -22.15 13.39 13.48
C LEU A 63 -23.44 12.58 13.62
N ALA A 64 -24.28 12.88 14.60
CA ALA A 64 -25.52 12.13 14.83
C ALA A 64 -26.40 12.07 13.57
N GLY A 65 -26.90 10.87 13.27
CA GLY A 65 -27.69 10.59 12.06
C GLY A 65 -26.87 10.40 10.78
N LYS A 66 -25.56 10.58 10.82
CA LYS A 66 -24.68 10.26 9.69
C LYS A 66 -24.22 8.81 9.77
N SER A 67 -23.99 8.18 8.62
CA SER A 67 -23.41 6.84 8.59
C SER A 67 -21.89 6.87 8.83
N VAL A 68 -21.36 5.78 9.38
CA VAL A 68 -19.90 5.57 9.51
C VAL A 68 -19.23 5.66 8.14
N ASP A 69 -19.85 5.10 7.09
CA ASP A 69 -19.37 5.20 5.71
C ASP A 69 -19.26 6.65 5.23
N PHE A 70 -20.27 7.48 5.52
CA PHE A 70 -20.22 8.92 5.19
C PHE A 70 -19.06 9.63 5.91
N VAL A 71 -18.83 9.32 7.17
CA VAL A 71 -17.73 9.92 7.95
C VAL A 71 -16.38 9.47 7.38
N ASN A 72 -16.23 8.18 7.09
CA ASN A 72 -15.01 7.63 6.49
C ASN A 72 -14.71 8.26 5.11
N LYS A 73 -15.70 8.36 4.24
CA LYS A 73 -15.53 9.00 2.92
C LYS A 73 -15.25 10.51 3.03
N SER A 74 -15.80 11.18 4.04
CA SER A 74 -15.49 12.58 4.32
C SER A 74 -14.03 12.75 4.75
N ALA A 75 -13.53 11.87 5.62
CA ALA A 75 -12.13 11.85 6.03
C ALA A 75 -11.20 11.56 4.84
N MET A 76 -11.53 10.55 4.01
CA MET A 76 -10.80 10.23 2.79
C MET A 76 -10.71 11.45 1.86
N ASN A 77 -11.83 12.10 1.57
CA ASN A 77 -11.86 13.26 0.67
C ASN A 77 -11.05 14.42 1.25
N GLY A 78 -11.14 14.69 2.55
CA GLY A 78 -10.35 15.71 3.23
C GLY A 78 -8.85 15.45 3.12
N THR A 79 -8.44 14.21 3.31
CA THR A 79 -7.04 13.77 3.17
C THR A 79 -6.54 13.91 1.74
N ILE A 80 -7.30 13.45 0.74
CA ILE A 80 -6.94 13.59 -0.68
C ILE A 80 -6.74 15.05 -1.06
N LEU A 81 -7.64 15.93 -0.63
CA LEU A 81 -7.52 17.37 -0.90
C LEU A 81 -6.24 17.94 -0.29
N ALA A 82 -5.98 17.64 0.99
CA ALA A 82 -4.79 18.12 1.69
C ALA A 82 -3.49 17.63 1.01
N HIS A 83 -3.39 16.35 0.69
CA HIS A 83 -2.22 15.78 0.03
C HIS A 83 -2.03 16.33 -1.39
N THR A 84 -3.13 16.52 -2.13
CA THR A 84 -3.08 17.13 -3.47
C THR A 84 -2.60 18.58 -3.42
N ASP A 85 -3.11 19.37 -2.48
CA ASP A 85 -2.64 20.75 -2.24
C ASP A 85 -1.17 20.78 -1.81
N GLY A 86 -0.71 19.73 -1.12
CA GLY A 86 0.69 19.47 -0.77
C GLY A 86 1.56 18.98 -1.94
N ASN A 87 1.05 18.92 -3.16
CA ASN A 87 1.72 18.41 -4.36
C ASN A 87 2.05 16.89 -4.31
N VAL A 88 1.21 16.11 -3.66
CA VAL A 88 1.24 14.65 -3.75
C VAL A 88 0.18 14.22 -4.76
N PRO A 89 0.55 13.65 -5.92
CA PRO A 89 -0.43 13.18 -6.89
C PRO A 89 -1.27 12.04 -6.31
N ASN A 90 -2.59 12.15 -6.48
CA ASN A 90 -3.55 11.14 -6.05
C ASN A 90 -4.25 10.52 -7.25
N LEU A 91 -4.25 9.19 -7.30
CA LEU A 91 -5.06 8.36 -8.20
C LEU A 91 -6.15 7.68 -7.38
N MET A 92 -7.28 7.38 -8.00
CA MET A 92 -8.37 6.67 -7.32
C MET A 92 -8.77 5.43 -8.09
N VAL A 93 -8.79 4.30 -7.39
CA VAL A 93 -9.41 3.04 -7.84
C VAL A 93 -10.74 2.91 -7.11
N LYS A 94 -11.83 2.88 -7.87
CA LYS A 94 -13.18 2.72 -7.35
C LYS A 94 -13.57 1.26 -7.42
N VAL A 95 -13.97 0.70 -6.30
CA VAL A 95 -14.50 -0.65 -6.18
C VAL A 95 -16.00 -0.50 -5.89
N PRO A 96 -16.89 -1.02 -6.75
CA PRO A 96 -18.33 -0.76 -6.60
C PRO A 96 -18.89 -1.19 -5.25
N GLU A 97 -18.58 -2.40 -4.82
CA GLU A 97 -19.04 -2.96 -3.55
C GLU A 97 -18.04 -3.97 -2.98
N GLN A 98 -18.20 -4.31 -1.71
CA GLN A 98 -17.33 -5.26 -1.01
C GLN A 98 -17.86 -6.69 -1.15
N ASN A 99 -17.40 -7.40 -2.18
CA ASN A 99 -17.68 -8.82 -2.39
C ASN A 99 -16.48 -9.54 -3.01
N GLU A 100 -16.58 -10.86 -3.15
CA GLU A 100 -15.50 -11.73 -3.63
C GLU A 100 -15.15 -11.44 -5.10
N PHE A 101 -16.13 -11.07 -5.91
CA PHE A 101 -15.91 -10.76 -7.31
C PHE A 101 -15.01 -9.53 -7.49
N TYR A 102 -15.37 -8.42 -6.85
CA TYR A 102 -14.60 -7.19 -6.94
C TYR A 102 -13.24 -7.28 -6.22
N LEU A 103 -13.14 -8.11 -5.18
CA LEU A 103 -11.85 -8.41 -4.59
C LEU A 103 -10.92 -9.13 -5.58
N GLY A 104 -11.43 -10.12 -6.31
CA GLY A 104 -10.70 -10.80 -7.37
C GLY A 104 -10.31 -9.87 -8.53
N GLU A 105 -11.21 -8.99 -8.94
CA GLU A 105 -10.95 -7.97 -9.95
C GLU A 105 -9.83 -7.00 -9.50
N LEU A 106 -9.86 -6.56 -8.24
CA LEU A 106 -8.84 -5.69 -7.66
C LEU A 106 -7.45 -6.36 -7.65
N PHE A 107 -7.36 -7.63 -7.28
CA PHE A 107 -6.11 -8.39 -7.34
C PHE A 107 -5.59 -8.47 -8.77
N TYR A 108 -6.43 -8.88 -9.71
CA TYR A 108 -6.05 -8.98 -11.11
C TYR A 108 -5.62 -7.62 -11.69
N PHE A 109 -6.31 -6.54 -11.33
CA PHE A 109 -5.96 -5.18 -11.72
C PHE A 109 -4.51 -4.84 -11.32
N PHE A 110 -4.14 -5.06 -10.06
CA PHE A 110 -2.79 -4.75 -9.60
C PHE A 110 -1.73 -5.70 -10.15
N GLU A 111 -2.03 -6.99 -10.32
CA GLU A 111 -1.12 -7.95 -10.96
C GLU A 111 -0.86 -7.57 -12.42
N PHE A 112 -1.90 -7.24 -13.14
CA PHE A 112 -1.81 -6.81 -14.54
C PHE A 112 -1.05 -5.48 -14.68
N ALA A 113 -1.37 -4.51 -13.83
CA ALA A 113 -0.68 -3.22 -13.79
C ALA A 113 0.81 -3.38 -13.47
N CYS A 114 1.16 -4.29 -12.56
CA CYS A 114 2.56 -4.64 -12.26
C CYS A 114 3.28 -5.19 -13.50
N GLY A 115 2.66 -6.11 -14.23
CA GLY A 115 3.20 -6.65 -15.47
C GLY A 115 3.43 -5.57 -16.53
N VAL A 116 2.42 -4.72 -16.76
CA VAL A 116 2.51 -3.60 -17.72
C VAL A 116 3.59 -2.61 -17.32
N SER A 117 3.67 -2.23 -16.05
CA SER A 117 4.69 -1.31 -15.56
C SER A 117 6.11 -1.87 -15.75
N GLY A 118 6.30 -3.18 -15.54
CA GLY A 118 7.56 -3.86 -15.82
C GLY A 118 7.98 -3.76 -17.30
N TYR A 119 7.06 -3.97 -18.21
CA TYR A 119 7.33 -3.80 -19.65
C TYR A 119 7.63 -2.36 -20.03
N ILE A 120 6.91 -1.38 -19.46
CA ILE A 120 7.21 0.05 -19.68
C ILE A 120 8.61 0.40 -19.19
N LEU A 121 9.06 -0.18 -18.08
CA LEU A 121 10.40 -0.01 -17.56
C LEU A 121 11.48 -0.77 -18.36
N GLY A 122 11.08 -1.61 -19.32
CA GLY A 122 11.98 -2.41 -20.14
C GLY A 122 12.60 -3.61 -19.40
N ILE A 123 11.92 -4.13 -18.38
CA ILE A 123 12.36 -5.28 -17.59
C ILE A 123 11.41 -6.47 -17.77
N ASN A 124 11.90 -7.68 -17.48
CA ASN A 124 11.04 -8.86 -17.38
C ASN A 124 10.35 -8.90 -16.01
N PRO A 125 9.02 -8.70 -15.90
CA PRO A 125 8.32 -8.69 -14.62
C PRO A 125 8.11 -10.08 -14.00
N PHE A 126 8.43 -11.17 -14.73
CA PHE A 126 8.12 -12.55 -14.33
C PHE A 126 9.29 -13.35 -13.78
N ASN A 127 10.46 -12.74 -13.55
CA ASN A 127 11.57 -13.38 -12.90
C ASN A 127 12.14 -12.53 -11.77
N GLN A 128 12.83 -13.16 -10.81
CA GLN A 128 13.36 -12.52 -9.61
C GLN A 128 14.83 -12.85 -9.38
N PRO A 129 15.75 -12.41 -10.27
CA PRO A 129 17.17 -12.76 -10.15
C PRO A 129 17.82 -12.27 -8.85
N GLY A 130 17.36 -11.16 -8.28
CA GLY A 130 17.85 -10.63 -7.00
C GLY A 130 17.63 -11.58 -5.82
N VAL A 131 16.54 -12.33 -5.83
CA VAL A 131 16.20 -13.31 -4.78
C VAL A 131 17.20 -14.47 -4.76
N GLU A 132 17.78 -14.83 -5.88
CA GLU A 132 18.70 -15.95 -5.98
C GLU A 132 20.03 -15.72 -5.23
N SER A 133 20.45 -14.46 -5.09
CA SER A 133 21.69 -14.12 -4.38
C SER A 133 21.62 -14.50 -2.90
N TYR A 134 20.57 -14.08 -2.18
CA TYR A 134 20.48 -14.42 -0.77
C TYR A 134 20.07 -15.89 -0.54
N LYS A 135 19.34 -16.52 -1.42
CA LYS A 135 19.10 -17.98 -1.36
C LYS A 135 20.41 -18.76 -1.40
N LYS A 136 21.32 -18.42 -2.35
CA LYS A 136 22.65 -19.04 -2.44
C LYS A 136 23.44 -18.81 -1.16
N ASN A 137 23.45 -17.60 -0.62
CA ASN A 137 24.13 -17.31 0.64
C ASN A 137 23.55 -18.13 1.81
N MET A 138 22.21 -18.23 1.89
CA MET A 138 21.56 -19.07 2.89
C MET A 138 21.97 -20.55 2.76
N PHE A 139 21.96 -21.12 1.53
CA PHE A 139 22.39 -22.48 1.31
C PHE A 139 23.84 -22.72 1.74
N ALA A 140 24.74 -21.77 1.43
CA ALA A 140 26.14 -21.83 1.84
C ALA A 140 26.28 -21.80 3.38
N LEU A 141 25.64 -20.82 4.04
CA LEU A 141 25.72 -20.66 5.52
C LEU A 141 25.11 -21.85 6.25
N LEU A 142 24.04 -22.45 5.71
CA LEU A 142 23.42 -23.66 6.25
C LEU A 142 24.24 -24.92 5.98
N GLY A 143 25.34 -24.85 5.22
CA GLY A 143 26.21 -25.98 4.92
C GLY A 143 25.63 -26.97 3.90
N LYS A 144 24.80 -26.49 2.95
CA LYS A 144 24.27 -27.33 1.88
C LYS A 144 25.42 -27.90 1.04
N PRO A 145 25.43 -29.22 0.74
CA PRO A 145 26.47 -29.83 -0.11
C PRO A 145 26.61 -29.11 -1.44
N GLY A 146 27.87 -28.85 -1.84
CA GLY A 146 28.22 -28.11 -3.06
C GLY A 146 28.35 -26.60 -2.87
N PHE A 147 28.26 -26.09 -1.65
CA PHE A 147 28.41 -24.66 -1.32
C PHE A 147 29.57 -24.39 -0.34
N GLU A 148 30.49 -25.34 -0.16
CA GLU A 148 31.56 -25.29 0.85
C GLU A 148 32.47 -24.07 0.66
N ALA A 149 32.97 -23.83 -0.55
CA ALA A 149 33.83 -22.70 -0.86
C ALA A 149 33.14 -21.35 -0.62
N GLN A 150 31.89 -21.24 -1.03
CA GLN A 150 31.08 -20.02 -0.81
C GLN A 150 30.84 -19.80 0.68
N ARG A 151 30.63 -20.84 1.46
CA ARG A 151 30.48 -20.78 2.92
C ARG A 151 31.72 -20.21 3.58
N GLU A 152 32.92 -20.71 3.23
CA GLU A 152 34.18 -20.20 3.78
C GLU A 152 34.38 -18.71 3.47
N GLU A 153 34.03 -18.30 2.25
CA GLU A 153 34.13 -16.87 1.87
C GLU A 153 33.13 -16.01 2.66
N LEU A 154 31.91 -16.45 2.80
CA LEU A 154 30.88 -15.70 3.56
C LEU A 154 31.25 -15.57 5.05
N LEU A 155 31.76 -16.65 5.66
CA LEU A 155 32.17 -16.62 7.07
C LEU A 155 33.32 -15.65 7.36
N LYS A 156 34.15 -15.32 6.37
CA LYS A 156 35.21 -14.29 6.53
C LYS A 156 34.65 -12.88 6.53
N ARG A 157 33.41 -12.69 6.11
CA ARG A 157 32.72 -11.39 5.96
C ARG A 157 31.76 -11.09 7.12
N LEU A 158 31.46 -12.08 7.95
CA LEU A 158 30.64 -11.96 9.15
C LEU A 158 31.50 -11.71 10.39
#